data_ea35d1b8de8fd3221d0eb53fad28bc4e
#
_entry.id   ea35d1b8de8fd3221d0eb53fad28bc4e
#
_cell.length_a   1.000
_cell.length_b   1.000
_cell.length_c   1.000
_cell.angle_alpha   90.00
_cell.angle_beta   90.00
_cell.angle_gamma   90.00
#
_symmetry.space_group_name_H-M   'P 1'
#
loop_
_entity.id
_entity.type
_entity.pdbx_description
1 polymer ?
#
loop_
_entity_poly.entity_id
_entity_poly.type
_entity_poly.pdbx_seq_one_letter_code
_entity_poly.pdbx_strand_id
1 'polypeptide(L)'
;MGVCRPQRGAERPQWQADRQILVVVVIAGITLGLVSPNVFQSDYQVMEHDAQRIALLLQLTREEAILRNQPTAFEADSNSYRFLIKEESGWQLLTQDDVLRERAFKHTPMHLSMKPPATDAGPSVRIAFGREPVDKPFTLTFVSGEISVVIRADGIGHFWVE
;
A
#
# COMPACT_ATOMS: atom_id res chain seq x y z
N MET A 1 68.21 13.07 -56.55
CA MET A 1 66.82 13.19 -57.08
C MET A 1 65.89 12.48 -56.12
N GLY A 2 65.30 13.17 -55.19
CA GLY A 2 64.35 12.62 -54.21
C GLY A 2 62.94 13.01 -54.58
N VAL A 3 62.11 12.05 -54.88
CA VAL A 3 60.69 12.26 -55.21
C VAL A 3 59.90 12.26 -53.92
N CYS A 4 59.43 13.46 -53.53
CA CYS A 4 58.52 13.64 -52.41
C CYS A 4 57.10 13.16 -52.85
N ARG A 5 56.58 12.11 -52.23
CA ARG A 5 55.18 11.68 -52.37
C ARG A 5 54.31 12.48 -51.37
N PRO A 6 53.27 13.17 -51.82
CA PRO A 6 52.30 13.78 -50.90
C PRO A 6 51.45 12.69 -50.29
N GLN A 7 51.39 12.64 -48.96
CA GLN A 7 50.42 11.87 -48.22
C GLN A 7 49.03 12.50 -48.43
N ARG A 8 48.13 11.78 -49.11
CA ARG A 8 46.72 12.13 -49.15
C ARG A 8 46.12 11.78 -47.77
N GLY A 9 45.87 12.81 -46.99
CA GLY A 9 45.02 12.69 -45.82
C GLY A 9 43.65 12.16 -46.26
N ALA A 10 43.25 11.01 -45.75
CA ALA A 10 41.91 10.47 -45.96
C ALA A 10 40.92 11.33 -45.16
N GLU A 11 40.36 12.34 -45.82
CA GLU A 11 39.20 13.08 -45.28
C GLU A 11 38.03 12.10 -45.22
N ARG A 12 37.67 11.74 -44.01
CA ARG A 12 36.46 10.98 -43.74
C ARG A 12 35.26 11.82 -44.16
N PRO A 13 34.42 11.37 -45.07
CA PRO A 13 33.32 12.20 -45.55
C PRO A 13 32.35 12.52 -44.39
N GLN A 14 32.07 13.79 -44.18
CA GLN A 14 31.23 14.34 -43.09
C GLN A 14 29.87 13.67 -43.01
N TRP A 15 29.32 13.17 -44.10
CA TRP A 15 28.03 12.45 -44.11
C TRP A 15 28.04 11.13 -43.31
N GLN A 16 29.19 10.50 -43.06
CA GLN A 16 29.30 9.31 -42.20
C GLN A 16 29.22 9.68 -40.71
N ALA A 17 29.79 10.82 -40.32
CA ALA A 17 29.71 11.32 -38.97
C ALA A 17 28.27 11.72 -38.59
N ASP A 18 27.57 12.36 -39.52
CA ASP A 18 26.18 12.79 -39.32
C ASP A 18 25.22 11.60 -39.11
N ARG A 19 25.43 10.52 -39.88
CA ARG A 19 24.64 9.27 -39.70
C ARG A 19 24.90 8.59 -38.37
N GLN A 20 26.16 8.56 -37.90
CA GLN A 20 26.49 7.98 -36.61
C GLN A 20 25.86 8.78 -35.45
N ILE A 21 25.90 10.10 -35.54
CA ILE A 21 25.28 10.98 -34.52
C ILE A 21 23.75 10.76 -34.48
N LEU A 22 23.13 10.64 -35.68
CA LEU A 22 21.69 10.46 -35.77
C LEU A 22 21.25 9.12 -35.18
N VAL A 23 21.98 8.03 -35.44
CA VAL A 23 21.73 6.71 -34.83
C VAL A 23 21.89 6.72 -33.32
N VAL A 24 22.93 7.38 -32.80
CA VAL A 24 23.16 7.50 -31.35
C VAL A 24 22.04 8.30 -30.69
N VAL A 25 21.58 9.38 -31.30
CA VAL A 25 20.47 10.21 -30.77
C VAL A 25 19.16 9.42 -30.77
N VAL A 26 18.89 8.64 -31.81
CA VAL A 26 17.69 7.79 -31.88
C VAL A 26 17.72 6.69 -30.83
N ILE A 27 18.86 6.00 -30.65
CA ILE A 27 19.01 4.98 -29.60
C ILE A 27 18.89 5.59 -28.21
N ALA A 28 19.54 6.75 -27.98
CA ALA A 28 19.42 7.48 -26.72
C ALA A 28 17.97 7.93 -26.45
N GLY A 29 17.25 8.38 -27.47
CA GLY A 29 15.84 8.77 -27.37
C GLY A 29 14.93 7.59 -27.04
N ILE A 30 15.17 6.41 -27.62
CA ILE A 30 14.41 5.20 -27.35
C ILE A 30 14.70 4.67 -25.94
N THR A 31 15.97 4.67 -25.52
CA THR A 31 16.33 4.20 -24.18
C THR A 31 15.81 5.14 -23.08
N LEU A 32 15.83 6.45 -23.27
CA LEU A 32 15.23 7.41 -22.34
C LEU A 32 13.71 7.36 -22.32
N GLY A 33 13.07 7.04 -23.45
CA GLY A 33 11.62 6.88 -23.55
C GLY A 33 11.09 5.60 -22.89
N LEU A 34 11.90 4.53 -22.83
CA LEU A 34 11.54 3.26 -22.18
C LEU A 34 11.78 3.26 -20.67
N VAL A 35 12.63 4.15 -20.17
CA VAL A 35 12.87 4.38 -18.73
C VAL A 35 12.02 5.56 -18.25
N SER A 36 10.72 5.53 -18.55
CA SER A 36 9.75 6.23 -17.71
C SER A 36 9.26 5.20 -16.70
N PRO A 37 9.91 5.04 -15.53
CA PRO A 37 9.29 4.31 -14.45
C PRO A 37 8.04 5.10 -14.12
N ASN A 38 6.91 4.43 -14.14
CA ASN A 38 5.66 4.92 -13.58
C ASN A 38 5.87 5.02 -12.05
N VAL A 39 6.72 5.96 -11.62
CA VAL A 39 7.19 6.15 -10.24
C VAL A 39 6.08 6.72 -9.37
N PHE A 40 5.03 7.20 -10.00
CA PHE A 40 3.83 7.61 -9.31
C PHE A 40 2.89 6.42 -9.20
N GLN A 41 3.17 5.52 -8.25
CA GLN A 41 2.08 4.75 -7.66
C GLN A 41 1.03 5.80 -7.30
N SER A 42 -0.13 5.75 -7.96
CA SER A 42 -1.19 6.71 -7.63
C SER A 42 -1.49 6.55 -6.14
N ASP A 43 -1.73 7.64 -5.43
CA ASP A 43 -2.08 7.62 -4.00
C ASP A 43 -3.22 6.62 -3.72
N TYR A 44 -4.09 6.40 -4.71
CA TYR A 44 -5.12 5.37 -4.68
C TYR A 44 -4.52 3.95 -4.54
N GLN A 45 -3.50 3.58 -5.32
CA GLN A 45 -2.88 2.25 -5.25
C GLN A 45 -2.20 2.01 -3.89
N VAL A 46 -1.59 3.05 -3.34
CA VAL A 46 -0.98 2.97 -2.00
C VAL A 46 -2.05 2.73 -0.94
N MET A 47 -3.16 3.47 -1.03
CA MET A 47 -4.28 3.34 -0.09
C MET A 47 -5.01 2.00 -0.24
N GLU A 48 -5.20 1.52 -1.47
CA GLU A 48 -5.75 0.19 -1.76
C GLU A 48 -4.86 -0.92 -1.18
N HIS A 49 -3.55 -0.83 -1.35
CA HIS A 49 -2.58 -1.77 -0.78
C HIS A 49 -2.62 -1.77 0.76
N ASP A 50 -2.73 -0.61 1.38
CA ASP A 50 -2.86 -0.51 2.83
C ASP A 50 -4.20 -1.09 3.30
N ALA A 51 -5.29 -0.87 2.57
CA ALA A 51 -6.60 -1.47 2.86
C ALA A 51 -6.58 -3.01 2.72
N GLN A 52 -5.97 -3.54 1.66
CA GLN A 52 -5.79 -4.99 1.47
C GLN A 52 -5.01 -5.62 2.63
N ARG A 53 -3.95 -4.95 3.07
CA ARG A 53 -3.18 -5.38 4.24
C ARG A 53 -4.03 -5.36 5.51
N ILE A 54 -4.79 -4.30 5.73
CA ILE A 54 -5.68 -4.19 6.90
C ILE A 54 -6.75 -5.28 6.84
N ALA A 55 -7.33 -5.59 5.69
CA ALA A 55 -8.28 -6.68 5.53
C ALA A 55 -7.69 -8.03 5.98
N LEU A 56 -6.45 -8.34 5.60
CA LEU A 56 -5.74 -9.55 6.06
C LEU A 56 -5.47 -9.53 7.57
N LEU A 57 -5.13 -8.36 8.12
CA LEU A 57 -4.90 -8.21 9.56
C LEU A 57 -6.21 -8.33 10.36
N LEU A 58 -7.33 -7.86 9.83
CA LEU A 58 -8.66 -8.07 10.43
C LEU A 58 -9.03 -9.55 10.47
N GLN A 59 -8.76 -10.28 9.39
CA GLN A 59 -8.95 -11.73 9.34
C GLN A 59 -8.10 -12.42 10.41
N LEU A 60 -6.81 -12.11 10.47
CA LEU A 60 -5.89 -12.67 11.47
C LEU A 60 -6.34 -12.34 12.90
N THR A 61 -6.77 -11.08 13.14
CA THR A 61 -7.28 -10.65 14.46
C THR A 61 -8.48 -11.47 14.89
N ARG A 62 -9.39 -11.76 13.96
CA ARG A 62 -10.55 -12.61 14.22
C ARG A 62 -10.15 -14.06 14.52
N GLU A 63 -9.25 -14.63 13.72
CA GLU A 63 -8.72 -15.97 13.95
C GLU A 63 -8.05 -16.08 15.32
N GLU A 64 -7.30 -15.07 15.72
CA GLU A 64 -6.64 -14.99 17.03
C GLU A 64 -7.65 -14.95 18.18
N ALA A 65 -8.78 -14.25 18.03
CA ALA A 65 -9.85 -14.24 19.03
C ALA A 65 -10.42 -15.65 19.27
N ILE A 66 -10.60 -16.41 18.20
CA ILE A 66 -11.13 -17.79 18.26
C ILE A 66 -10.09 -18.73 18.87
N LEU A 67 -8.84 -18.66 18.40
CA LEU A 67 -7.76 -19.55 18.86
C LEU A 67 -7.42 -19.34 20.33
N ARG A 68 -7.34 -18.10 20.79
CA ARG A 68 -7.07 -17.76 22.20
C ARG A 68 -8.30 -17.90 23.09
N ASN A 69 -9.46 -18.06 22.51
CA ASN A 69 -10.74 -18.02 23.23
C ASN A 69 -10.90 -16.71 24.05
N GLN A 70 -10.39 -15.61 23.52
CA GLN A 70 -10.40 -14.26 24.10
C GLN A 70 -10.81 -13.22 23.05
N PRO A 71 -11.72 -12.29 23.36
CA PRO A 71 -12.07 -11.23 22.43
C PRO A 71 -10.85 -10.37 22.06
N THR A 72 -10.68 -10.09 20.79
CA THR A 72 -9.70 -9.17 20.24
C THR A 72 -10.38 -7.99 19.58
N ALA A 73 -9.67 -6.90 19.33
CA ALA A 73 -10.22 -5.77 18.60
C ALA A 73 -9.17 -5.12 17.71
N PHE A 74 -9.63 -4.62 16.58
CA PHE A 74 -8.95 -3.63 15.78
C PHE A 74 -9.43 -2.24 16.21
N GLU A 75 -8.53 -1.33 16.45
CA GLU A 75 -8.83 0.07 16.74
C GLU A 75 -8.00 0.97 15.86
N ALA A 76 -8.64 1.95 15.25
CA ALA A 76 -7.97 2.91 14.38
C ALA A 76 -8.46 4.34 14.67
N ASP A 77 -7.53 5.27 14.67
CA ASP A 77 -7.75 6.71 14.71
C ASP A 77 -7.35 7.38 13.37
N SER A 78 -7.21 8.69 13.34
CA SER A 78 -6.84 9.42 12.12
C SER A 78 -5.38 9.21 11.67
N ASN A 79 -4.52 8.65 12.51
CA ASN A 79 -3.08 8.57 12.25
C ASN A 79 -2.54 7.14 12.27
N SER A 80 -3.14 6.28 13.09
CA SER A 80 -2.64 4.93 13.32
C SER A 80 -3.76 3.92 13.55
N TYR A 81 -3.40 2.66 13.48
CA TYR A 81 -4.24 1.54 13.88
C TYR A 81 -3.46 0.58 14.76
N ARG A 82 -4.18 -0.09 15.66
CA ARG A 82 -3.63 -1.02 16.63
C ARG A 82 -4.57 -2.18 16.91
N PHE A 83 -4.04 -3.22 17.53
CA PHE A 83 -4.77 -4.42 17.87
C PHE A 83 -4.79 -4.59 19.39
N LEU A 84 -5.94 -4.98 19.89
CA LEU A 84 -6.20 -5.10 21.32
C LEU A 84 -6.69 -6.52 21.62
N ILE A 85 -6.39 -6.97 22.84
CA ILE A 85 -6.95 -8.19 23.42
C ILE A 85 -7.70 -7.81 24.71
N LYS A 86 -8.81 -8.46 24.96
CA LYS A 86 -9.61 -8.21 26.14
C LYS A 86 -9.16 -9.12 27.29
N GLU A 87 -8.59 -8.52 28.31
CA GLU A 87 -8.24 -9.17 29.57
C GLU A 87 -9.24 -8.80 30.69
N GLU A 88 -9.05 -9.35 31.88
CA GLU A 88 -9.89 -9.03 33.05
C GLU A 88 -9.84 -7.55 33.43
N SER A 89 -8.68 -6.90 33.22
CA SER A 89 -8.44 -5.47 33.49
C SER A 89 -8.98 -4.54 32.39
N GLY A 90 -9.46 -5.08 31.27
CA GLY A 90 -9.95 -4.32 30.12
C GLY A 90 -9.21 -4.62 28.82
N TRP A 91 -9.28 -3.69 27.87
CA TRP A 91 -8.59 -3.81 26.58
C TRP A 91 -7.11 -3.48 26.75
N GLN A 92 -6.23 -4.42 26.34
CA GLN A 92 -4.77 -4.28 26.37
C GLN A 92 -4.21 -4.33 24.95
N LEU A 93 -3.09 -3.65 24.72
CA LEU A 93 -2.39 -3.73 23.43
C LEU A 93 -1.83 -5.14 23.22
N LEU A 94 -2.03 -5.67 22.02
CA LEU A 94 -1.44 -6.94 21.61
C LEU A 94 0.04 -6.71 21.22
N THR A 95 0.93 -6.67 22.23
CA THR A 95 2.35 -6.33 22.05
C THR A 95 3.26 -7.51 21.73
N GLN A 96 2.77 -8.74 21.96
CA GLN A 96 3.58 -9.96 21.81
C GLN A 96 3.57 -10.53 20.39
N ASP A 97 2.90 -9.87 19.45
CA ASP A 97 2.78 -10.31 18.07
C ASP A 97 3.44 -9.30 17.12
N ASP A 98 4.43 -9.76 16.35
CA ASP A 98 5.14 -8.93 15.37
C ASP A 98 4.24 -8.50 14.19
N VAL A 99 3.17 -9.23 13.93
CA VAL A 99 2.23 -8.97 12.83
C VAL A 99 1.14 -8.01 13.27
N LEU A 100 0.52 -8.26 14.44
CA LEU A 100 -0.58 -7.48 15.01
C LEU A 100 -0.07 -6.33 15.91
N ARG A 101 0.91 -5.59 15.44
CA ARG A 101 1.45 -4.41 16.14
C ARG A 101 0.82 -3.11 15.65
N GLU A 102 0.92 -2.10 16.46
CA GLU A 102 0.53 -0.73 16.08
C GLU A 102 1.32 -0.24 14.87
N ARG A 103 0.62 0.44 13.94
CA ARG A 103 1.19 1.00 12.70
C ARG A 103 0.52 2.32 12.35
N ALA A 104 1.32 3.25 11.85
CA ALA A 104 0.81 4.47 11.26
C ALA A 104 0.27 4.22 9.84
N PHE A 105 -0.76 4.97 9.45
CA PHE A 105 -1.20 5.03 8.06
C PHE A 105 -0.15 5.76 7.22
N LYS A 106 -0.01 5.38 5.95
CA LYS A 106 0.88 6.08 5.02
C LYS A 106 0.33 7.44 4.60
N HIS A 107 -0.98 7.55 4.52
CA HIS A 107 -1.69 8.80 4.26
C HIS A 107 -2.41 9.26 5.51
N THR A 108 -2.05 10.43 6.02
CA THR A 108 -2.66 11.05 7.20
C THR A 108 -3.04 12.49 6.90
N PRO A 109 -4.15 13.03 7.43
CA PRO A 109 -5.10 12.35 8.30
C PRO A 109 -6.02 11.38 7.52
N MET A 110 -6.33 10.23 8.16
CA MET A 110 -7.27 9.26 7.65
C MET A 110 -8.62 9.42 8.34
N HIS A 111 -9.68 9.57 7.56
CA HIS A 111 -11.04 9.55 8.06
C HIS A 111 -11.63 8.15 7.93
N LEU A 112 -12.02 7.58 9.07
CA LEU A 112 -12.61 6.25 9.11
C LEU A 112 -14.09 6.34 9.45
N SER A 113 -14.89 5.53 8.77
CA SER A 113 -16.29 5.33 9.10
C SER A 113 -16.68 3.87 8.98
N MET A 114 -17.57 3.40 9.85
CA MET A 114 -18.05 2.03 9.85
C MET A 114 -19.58 1.97 9.76
N LYS A 115 -20.08 1.00 9.01
CA LYS A 115 -21.51 0.68 8.91
C LYS A 115 -21.73 -0.82 9.17
N PRO A 116 -22.60 -1.21 10.11
CA PRO A 116 -23.28 -0.36 11.10
C PRO A 116 -22.28 0.34 12.03
N PRO A 117 -22.64 1.49 12.64
CA PRO A 117 -21.72 2.22 13.51
C PRO A 117 -21.28 1.36 14.69
N ALA A 118 -20.02 1.52 15.09
CA ALA A 118 -19.48 0.87 16.28
C ALA A 118 -20.27 1.28 17.52
N THR A 119 -20.47 0.33 18.43
CA THR A 119 -21.24 0.56 19.65
C THR A 119 -20.55 1.55 20.60
N ASP A 120 -19.22 1.66 20.53
CA ASP A 120 -18.39 2.56 21.31
C ASP A 120 -17.95 3.74 20.44
N ALA A 121 -18.84 4.71 20.23
CA ALA A 121 -18.59 5.90 19.43
C ALA A 121 -17.64 6.89 20.12
N GLY A 122 -16.34 6.62 20.06
CA GLY A 122 -15.25 7.54 20.39
C GLY A 122 -14.67 8.20 19.12
N PRO A 123 -13.58 8.96 19.26
CA PRO A 123 -12.85 9.52 18.12
C PRO A 123 -12.15 8.45 17.28
N SER A 124 -12.07 7.21 17.76
CA SER A 124 -11.51 6.03 17.08
C SER A 124 -12.61 5.05 16.69
N VAL A 125 -12.41 4.39 15.54
CA VAL A 125 -13.25 3.27 15.12
C VAL A 125 -12.70 1.99 15.76
N ARG A 126 -13.54 1.26 16.52
CA ARG A 126 -13.19 -0.01 17.12
C ARG A 126 -14.06 -1.13 16.58
N ILE A 127 -13.43 -2.20 16.10
CA ILE A 127 -14.08 -3.43 15.63
C ILE A 127 -13.65 -4.54 16.57
N ALA A 128 -14.57 -5.03 17.38
CA ALA A 128 -14.31 -6.13 18.31
C ALA A 128 -14.76 -7.46 17.68
N PHE A 129 -13.89 -8.45 17.72
CA PHE A 129 -14.14 -9.82 17.32
C PHE A 129 -14.38 -10.68 18.55
N GLY A 130 -15.48 -11.43 18.51
CA GLY A 130 -15.84 -12.38 19.55
C GLY A 130 -15.05 -13.68 19.45
N ARG A 131 -15.35 -14.60 20.36
CA ARG A 131 -14.80 -15.96 20.37
C ARG A 131 -15.54 -16.90 19.44
N GLU A 132 -16.67 -16.45 18.91
CA GLU A 132 -17.51 -17.25 18.03
C GLU A 132 -17.11 -17.09 16.58
N PRO A 133 -17.29 -18.14 15.74
CA PRO A 133 -16.89 -18.07 14.33
C PRO A 133 -17.84 -17.24 13.47
N VAL A 134 -18.91 -16.67 14.02
CA VAL A 134 -19.86 -15.82 13.30
C VAL A 134 -19.97 -14.46 14.00
N ASP A 135 -19.68 -13.42 13.24
CA ASP A 135 -19.80 -12.02 13.62
C ASP A 135 -20.83 -11.30 12.76
N LYS A 136 -21.11 -10.05 13.07
CA LYS A 136 -21.99 -9.23 12.23
C LYS A 136 -21.23 -8.70 11.03
N PRO A 137 -21.83 -8.73 9.82
CA PRO A 137 -21.22 -8.11 8.66
C PRO A 137 -21.08 -6.61 8.86
N PHE A 138 -19.99 -6.04 8.33
CA PHE A 138 -19.75 -4.59 8.40
C PHE A 138 -19.03 -4.08 7.16
N THR A 139 -19.04 -2.77 7.02
CA THR A 139 -18.30 -2.03 6.00
C THR A 139 -17.45 -0.98 6.68
N LEU A 140 -16.16 -0.99 6.44
CA LEU A 140 -15.20 -0.02 6.94
C LEU A 140 -14.70 0.82 5.76
N THR A 141 -14.92 2.12 5.82
CA THR A 141 -14.52 3.06 4.77
C THR A 141 -13.37 3.92 5.26
N PHE A 142 -12.34 4.01 4.44
CA PHE A 142 -11.16 4.86 4.62
C PHE A 142 -11.25 6.01 3.62
N VAL A 143 -11.07 7.24 4.07
CA VAL A 143 -11.07 8.43 3.22
C VAL A 143 -9.85 9.28 3.55
N SER A 144 -9.09 9.64 2.52
CA SER A 144 -8.00 10.61 2.62
C SER A 144 -8.03 11.54 1.40
N GLY A 145 -8.34 12.82 1.63
CA GLY A 145 -8.59 13.77 0.55
C GLY A 145 -9.78 13.34 -0.31
N GLU A 146 -9.55 13.16 -1.61
CA GLU A 146 -10.57 12.72 -2.57
C GLU A 146 -10.61 11.20 -2.78
N ILE A 147 -9.70 10.46 -2.13
CA ILE A 147 -9.56 9.02 -2.28
C ILE A 147 -10.38 8.32 -1.21
N SER A 148 -11.14 7.31 -1.63
CA SER A 148 -11.93 6.46 -0.74
C SER A 148 -11.71 5.00 -1.10
N VAL A 149 -11.48 4.17 -0.09
CA VAL A 149 -11.35 2.71 -0.21
C VAL A 149 -12.21 2.05 0.85
N VAL A 150 -12.85 0.96 0.50
CA VAL A 150 -13.83 0.27 1.35
C VAL A 150 -13.39 -1.16 1.62
N ILE A 151 -13.40 -1.56 2.89
CA ILE A 151 -13.27 -2.96 3.30
C ILE A 151 -14.66 -3.47 3.71
N ARG A 152 -15.07 -4.61 3.14
CA ARG A 152 -16.30 -5.30 3.54
C ARG A 152 -15.98 -6.60 4.24
N ALA A 153 -16.78 -6.90 5.25
CA ALA A 153 -16.76 -8.15 6.00
C ALA A 153 -18.13 -8.82 5.93
N ASP A 154 -18.17 -10.10 5.61
CA ASP A 154 -19.42 -10.89 5.55
C ASP A 154 -19.89 -11.42 6.92
N GLY A 155 -19.06 -11.28 7.96
CA GLY A 155 -19.33 -11.80 9.30
C GLY A 155 -18.97 -13.28 9.49
N ILE A 156 -18.54 -14.00 8.46
CA ILE A 156 -18.09 -15.39 8.56
C ILE A 156 -16.59 -15.56 8.32
N GLY A 157 -15.88 -14.46 8.15
CA GLY A 157 -14.42 -14.41 8.11
C GLY A 157 -13.83 -14.01 6.79
N HIS A 158 -14.61 -13.61 5.79
CA HIS A 158 -14.08 -13.06 4.56
C HIS A 158 -14.08 -11.54 4.61
N PHE A 159 -12.94 -10.98 4.25
CA PHE A 159 -12.71 -9.54 4.16
C PHE A 159 -12.18 -9.23 2.76
N TRP A 160 -12.80 -8.27 2.07
CA TRP A 160 -12.36 -7.86 0.73
C TRP A 160 -12.39 -6.34 0.59
N VAL A 161 -11.59 -5.82 -0.32
CA VAL A 161 -11.45 -4.40 -0.63
C VAL A 161 -12.19 -4.09 -1.92
N GLU A 162 -12.88 -2.95 -1.94
CA GLU A 162 -13.59 -2.38 -3.10
C GLU A 162 -13.12 -0.96 -3.40
#